data_44ee766166342b4679bb40f071dc1005
#
_entry.id   44ee766166342b4679bb40f071dc1005
#
_cell.length_a   1.000
_cell.length_b   1.000
_cell.length_c   1.000
_cell.angle_alpha   90.00
_cell.angle_beta   90.00
_cell.angle_gamma   90.00
#
_symmetry.space_group_name_H-M   'P 1'
#
loop_
_entity.id
_entity.type
_entity.pdbx_description
1 polymer ?
#
loop_
_entity_poly.entity_id
_entity_poly.type
_entity_poly.pdbx_seq_one_letter_code
_entity_poly.pdbx_strand_id
1 'polypeptide(L)'
;MRALQAVILLAAVGGGIWWWTQRNPAAPSDNPFNSNPVITPAAALPASAKKTLDEAEALWAQSGGDPSHAPTAPRMAKLYSQVLTAMYDLPGNHDAEDKLVRDRLDPLGQALFFSKSRWPNDPSGLIGVHIVNPGEGPDAAAKPYGMSREFLNRLRGKGINDTGLHAGDALKIVKIKEAGGNRIEVDLANFNLDLYIAGVFAKRYIISHGATGSPTPTGRTHIVNRVWHPDWTHPDTKKLLRYGDPENILGPIWLAFDAKELGASSIGIHGYTGTDGKMQARVSNGCIRMQNEDAEELYQLIAAPDRAPTAVRIRP
;
A
#
# COMPACT_ATOMS: atom_id res chain seq x y z
N MET A 1 39.82 -51.29 -17.33
CA MET A 1 40.20 -50.79 -16.02
C MET A 1 39.79 -49.32 -15.89
N ARG A 2 38.65 -49.08 -15.33
CA ARG A 2 38.16 -47.79 -14.73
C ARG A 2 36.63 -47.84 -14.66
N ALA A 3 36.12 -48.56 -13.71
CA ALA A 3 34.73 -48.49 -13.28
C ALA A 3 34.63 -49.15 -11.90
N LEU A 4 34.99 -48.42 -10.86
CA LEU A 4 34.68 -48.79 -9.47
C LEU A 4 35.10 -47.64 -8.52
N GLN A 5 34.42 -46.52 -8.56
CA GLN A 5 34.49 -45.48 -7.51
C GLN A 5 33.30 -44.51 -7.60
N ALA A 6 32.09 -44.99 -7.41
CA ALA A 6 30.91 -44.10 -7.25
C ALA A 6 29.75 -44.73 -6.48
N VAL A 7 29.99 -45.50 -5.44
CA VAL A 7 28.90 -46.13 -4.64
C VAL A 7 29.15 -46.10 -3.11
N ILE A 8 29.89 -45.14 -2.56
CA ILE A 8 30.05 -45.10 -1.09
C ILE A 8 29.78 -43.71 -0.49
N LEU A 9 28.89 -42.93 -1.01
CA LEU A 9 28.55 -41.62 -0.43
C LEU A 9 27.08 -41.35 -0.12
N LEU A 10 26.20 -42.33 -0.25
CA LEU A 10 24.76 -42.17 0.03
C LEU A 10 24.25 -42.89 1.29
N ALA A 11 25.08 -43.63 1.99
CA ALA A 11 24.68 -44.35 3.23
C ALA A 11 24.93 -43.56 4.53
N ALA A 12 25.69 -42.47 4.52
CA ALA A 12 26.08 -41.76 5.74
C ALA A 12 25.11 -40.64 6.15
N VAL A 13 24.23 -40.14 5.27
CA VAL A 13 23.32 -39.01 5.56
C VAL A 13 22.03 -39.51 6.19
N GLY A 14 21.53 -40.70 5.82
CA GLY A 14 20.28 -41.25 6.36
C GLY A 14 20.39 -41.75 7.79
N GLY A 15 21.55 -42.31 8.16
CA GLY A 15 21.83 -42.86 9.51
C GLY A 15 21.98 -41.76 10.58
N GLY A 16 22.51 -40.59 10.22
CA GLY A 16 22.71 -39.46 11.13
C GLY A 16 21.41 -38.82 11.58
N ILE A 17 20.45 -38.66 10.67
CA ILE A 17 19.13 -38.07 10.95
C ILE A 17 18.29 -39.05 11.80
N TRP A 18 18.28 -40.32 11.46
CA TRP A 18 17.55 -41.34 12.23
C TRP A 18 18.10 -41.51 13.65
N TRP A 19 19.44 -41.48 13.82
CA TRP A 19 20.11 -41.59 15.14
C TRP A 19 19.91 -40.31 15.99
N TRP A 20 19.82 -39.12 15.35
CA TRP A 20 19.54 -37.86 16.05
C TRP A 20 18.10 -37.79 16.55
N THR A 21 17.12 -38.25 15.78
CA THR A 21 15.69 -38.28 16.16
C THR A 21 15.39 -39.30 17.27
N GLN A 22 16.15 -40.38 17.37
CA GLN A 22 16.01 -41.39 18.45
C GLN A 22 16.62 -40.92 19.80
N ARG A 23 17.61 -40.02 19.78
CA ARG A 23 18.24 -39.51 21.01
C ARG A 23 17.67 -38.22 21.55
N ASN A 24 16.96 -37.49 20.73
CA ASN A 24 16.23 -36.30 21.13
C ASN A 24 14.75 -36.49 20.76
N PRO A 25 13.97 -37.20 21.60
CA PRO A 25 12.52 -37.11 21.44
C PRO A 25 12.17 -35.64 21.62
N ALA A 26 11.49 -35.06 20.61
CA ALA A 26 10.99 -33.69 20.70
C ALA A 26 10.27 -33.56 22.04
N ALA A 27 10.73 -32.65 22.87
CA ALA A 27 9.97 -32.26 24.05
C ALA A 27 8.58 -31.85 23.59
N PRO A 28 7.52 -32.20 24.32
CA PRO A 28 6.19 -31.71 23.98
C PRO A 28 6.31 -30.20 23.86
N SER A 29 5.99 -29.66 22.69
CA SER A 29 6.03 -28.24 22.43
C SER A 29 4.84 -27.60 23.16
N ASP A 30 5.06 -27.25 24.42
CA ASP A 30 4.26 -26.21 25.07
C ASP A 30 4.64 -24.87 24.42
N ASN A 31 4.42 -24.77 23.13
CA ASN A 31 4.45 -23.50 22.43
C ASN A 31 3.12 -22.81 22.71
N PRO A 32 3.10 -21.74 23.53
CA PRO A 32 1.88 -21.01 23.84
C PRO A 32 1.25 -20.40 22.59
N PHE A 33 1.91 -20.49 21.42
CA PHE A 33 1.40 -20.05 20.12
C PHE A 33 0.78 -21.18 19.29
N ASN A 34 0.73 -22.42 19.80
CA ASN A 34 0.07 -23.55 19.14
C ASN A 34 -1.35 -23.79 19.68
N SER A 35 -2.03 -22.74 20.15
CA SER A 35 -3.47 -22.73 20.14
C SER A 35 -3.90 -22.64 18.68
N ASN A 36 -4.52 -23.70 18.14
CA ASN A 36 -5.26 -23.59 16.89
C ASN A 36 -6.05 -22.28 16.95
N PRO A 37 -5.82 -21.30 16.03
CA PRO A 37 -6.63 -20.11 16.04
C PRO A 37 -8.07 -20.57 15.98
N VAL A 38 -8.85 -20.22 16.99
CA VAL A 38 -10.29 -20.39 16.94
C VAL A 38 -10.72 -19.57 15.74
N ILE A 39 -11.04 -20.24 14.63
CA ILE A 39 -11.55 -19.57 13.43
C ILE A 39 -12.91 -19.01 13.86
N THR A 40 -12.89 -17.78 14.28
CA THR A 40 -14.14 -17.05 14.51
C THR A 40 -14.78 -16.91 13.13
N PRO A 41 -16.02 -17.36 12.91
CA PRO A 41 -16.69 -17.17 11.63
C PRO A 41 -16.62 -15.69 11.26
N ALA A 42 -16.23 -15.39 10.01
CA ALA A 42 -16.25 -14.02 9.53
C ALA A 42 -17.62 -13.41 9.77
N ALA A 43 -17.66 -12.26 10.41
CA ALA A 43 -18.93 -11.57 10.63
C ALA A 43 -19.61 -11.28 9.29
N ALA A 44 -20.91 -11.47 9.21
CA ALA A 44 -21.65 -11.18 7.99
C ALA A 44 -21.56 -9.69 7.65
N LEU A 45 -21.36 -9.38 6.35
CA LEU A 45 -21.42 -8.00 5.87
C LEU A 45 -22.73 -7.33 6.30
N PRO A 46 -22.69 -6.05 6.72
CA PRO A 46 -23.91 -5.24 6.90
C PRO A 46 -24.78 -5.29 5.65
N ALA A 47 -26.11 -5.26 5.80
CA ALA A 47 -27.05 -5.38 4.69
C ALA A 47 -26.80 -4.35 3.56
N SER A 48 -26.40 -3.12 3.93
CA SER A 48 -26.01 -2.08 2.97
C SER A 48 -24.76 -2.45 2.18
N ALA A 49 -23.73 -2.97 2.84
CA ALA A 49 -22.48 -3.39 2.18
C ALA A 49 -22.72 -4.62 1.30
N LYS A 50 -23.59 -5.56 1.75
CA LYS A 50 -24.00 -6.69 0.92
C LYS A 50 -24.69 -6.24 -0.37
N LYS A 51 -25.65 -5.31 -0.29
CA LYS A 51 -26.32 -4.73 -1.46
C LYS A 51 -25.32 -4.08 -2.40
N THR A 52 -24.33 -3.35 -1.86
CA THR A 52 -23.27 -2.72 -2.66
C THR A 52 -22.39 -3.77 -3.35
N LEU A 53 -22.08 -4.87 -2.67
CA LEU A 53 -21.33 -5.98 -3.26
C LEU A 53 -22.13 -6.65 -4.39
N ASP A 54 -23.42 -6.94 -4.16
CA ASP A 54 -24.29 -7.54 -5.18
C ASP A 54 -24.36 -6.67 -6.45
N GLU A 55 -24.45 -5.33 -6.29
CA GLU A 55 -24.40 -4.39 -7.42
C GLU A 55 -23.04 -4.42 -8.16
N ALA A 56 -21.94 -4.42 -7.41
CA ALA A 56 -20.60 -4.47 -7.99
C ALA A 56 -20.37 -5.77 -8.78
N GLU A 57 -20.76 -6.92 -8.22
CA GLU A 57 -20.65 -8.24 -8.88
C GLU A 57 -21.56 -8.32 -10.13
N ALA A 58 -22.75 -7.72 -10.10
CA ALA A 58 -23.59 -7.64 -11.29
C ALA A 58 -22.93 -6.87 -12.43
N LEU A 59 -22.32 -5.71 -12.13
CA LEU A 59 -21.57 -4.92 -13.11
C LEU A 59 -20.32 -5.69 -13.62
N TRP A 60 -19.63 -6.38 -12.73
CA TRP A 60 -18.48 -7.22 -13.09
C TRP A 60 -18.89 -8.33 -14.06
N ALA A 61 -19.97 -9.05 -13.79
CA ALA A 61 -20.48 -10.12 -14.64
C ALA A 61 -20.95 -9.60 -16.02
N GLN A 62 -21.51 -8.36 -16.08
CA GLN A 62 -21.98 -7.75 -17.31
C GLN A 62 -20.87 -7.16 -18.19
N SER A 63 -19.68 -6.92 -17.63
CA SER A 63 -18.60 -6.23 -18.35
C SER A 63 -17.92 -7.08 -19.42
N GLY A 64 -18.07 -8.42 -19.40
CA GLY A 64 -17.44 -9.32 -20.37
C GLY A 64 -15.91 -9.30 -20.26
N GLY A 65 -15.24 -9.98 -21.14
CA GLY A 65 -13.79 -10.04 -21.36
C GLY A 65 -12.85 -9.53 -20.26
N ASP A 66 -12.58 -8.21 -20.23
CA ASP A 66 -11.72 -7.56 -19.23
C ASP A 66 -12.49 -6.49 -18.43
N PRO A 67 -13.03 -6.83 -17.25
CA PRO A 67 -13.79 -5.90 -16.41
C PRO A 67 -13.00 -4.67 -15.99
N SER A 68 -11.68 -4.78 -15.84
CA SER A 68 -10.84 -3.67 -15.39
C SER A 68 -10.73 -2.53 -16.41
N HIS A 69 -11.03 -2.81 -17.67
CA HIS A 69 -11.05 -1.82 -18.77
C HIS A 69 -12.47 -1.51 -19.27
N ALA A 70 -13.49 -2.10 -18.67
CA ALA A 70 -14.88 -1.79 -19.02
C ALA A 70 -15.25 -0.32 -18.76
N PRO A 71 -16.22 0.26 -19.48
CA PRO A 71 -16.71 1.61 -19.20
C PRO A 71 -17.19 1.82 -17.76
N THR A 72 -17.62 0.74 -17.11
CA THR A 72 -18.09 0.71 -15.72
C THR A 72 -16.98 0.48 -14.68
N ALA A 73 -15.72 0.29 -15.10
CA ALA A 73 -14.60 0.02 -14.19
C ALA A 73 -14.46 1.04 -13.05
N PRO A 74 -14.54 2.37 -13.28
CA PRO A 74 -14.45 3.34 -12.19
C PRO A 74 -15.59 3.18 -11.16
N ARG A 75 -16.82 2.88 -11.63
CA ARG A 75 -17.98 2.63 -10.76
C ARG A 75 -17.80 1.35 -9.96
N MET A 76 -17.38 0.26 -10.59
CA MET A 76 -17.09 -1.01 -9.90
C MET A 76 -16.04 -0.83 -8.82
N ALA A 77 -14.92 -0.16 -9.15
CA ALA A 77 -13.87 0.12 -8.19
C ALA A 77 -14.37 0.90 -6.97
N LYS A 78 -15.24 1.89 -7.19
CA LYS A 78 -15.87 2.66 -6.11
C LYS A 78 -16.76 1.79 -5.23
N LEU A 79 -17.60 0.94 -5.80
CA LEU A 79 -18.48 0.03 -5.06
C LEU A 79 -17.68 -0.99 -4.24
N TYR A 80 -16.72 -1.69 -4.86
CA TYR A 80 -15.86 -2.63 -4.14
C TYR A 80 -15.05 -1.96 -3.03
N SER A 81 -14.58 -0.71 -3.24
CA SER A 81 -13.89 0.07 -2.22
C SER A 81 -14.75 0.40 -1.01
N GLN A 82 -16.04 0.64 -1.22
CA GLN A 82 -17.02 0.82 -0.14
C GLN A 82 -17.23 -0.48 0.65
N VAL A 83 -17.30 -1.61 -0.05
CA VAL A 83 -17.39 -2.94 0.58
C VAL A 83 -16.16 -3.21 1.42
N LEU A 84 -14.95 -3.03 0.87
CA LEU A 84 -13.70 -3.22 1.60
C LEU A 84 -13.64 -2.33 2.85
N THR A 85 -14.06 -1.06 2.73
CA THR A 85 -14.12 -0.15 3.88
C THR A 85 -15.06 -0.65 4.97
N ALA A 86 -16.20 -1.24 4.60
CA ALA A 86 -17.14 -1.82 5.57
C ALA A 86 -16.59 -3.11 6.21
N MET A 87 -15.70 -3.82 5.54
CA MET A 87 -15.06 -5.04 6.09
C MET A 87 -14.03 -4.72 7.17
N TYR A 88 -13.33 -3.58 7.09
CA TYR A 88 -12.28 -3.21 8.05
C TYR A 88 -12.72 -3.16 9.52
N ASP A 89 -13.99 -2.95 9.81
CA ASP A 89 -14.53 -2.86 11.14
C ASP A 89 -15.21 -4.17 11.61
N LEU A 90 -15.16 -5.22 10.77
CA LEU A 90 -15.76 -6.51 11.10
C LEU A 90 -14.77 -7.39 11.87
N PRO A 91 -15.20 -8.07 12.92
CA PRO A 91 -14.39 -9.08 13.58
C PRO A 91 -14.27 -10.32 12.70
N GLY A 92 -13.10 -10.96 12.71
CA GLY A 92 -12.88 -12.22 12.00
C GLY A 92 -11.54 -12.28 11.29
N ASN A 93 -11.38 -13.26 10.43
CA ASN A 93 -10.20 -13.36 9.59
C ASN A 93 -10.30 -12.41 8.38
N HIS A 94 -9.16 -12.01 7.86
CA HIS A 94 -9.06 -11.08 6.74
C HIS A 94 -9.07 -11.78 5.36
N ASP A 95 -9.31 -13.08 5.29
CA ASP A 95 -9.29 -13.85 4.03
C ASP A 95 -10.26 -13.29 2.98
N ALA A 96 -11.44 -12.85 3.44
CA ALA A 96 -12.44 -12.27 2.54
C ALA A 96 -12.01 -10.89 2.01
N GLU A 97 -11.34 -10.07 2.84
CA GLU A 97 -10.76 -8.79 2.44
C GLU A 97 -9.64 -9.02 1.40
N ASP A 98 -8.72 -9.92 1.70
CA ASP A 98 -7.60 -10.25 0.83
C ASP A 98 -8.07 -10.81 -0.51
N LYS A 99 -9.11 -11.64 -0.48
CA LYS A 99 -9.73 -12.15 -1.70
C LYS A 99 -10.36 -11.03 -2.52
N LEU A 100 -11.12 -10.12 -1.89
CA LEU A 100 -11.74 -8.99 -2.59
C LEU A 100 -10.68 -8.07 -3.21
N VAL A 101 -9.61 -7.78 -2.48
CA VAL A 101 -8.50 -6.98 -2.98
C VAL A 101 -7.87 -7.65 -4.19
N ARG A 102 -7.42 -8.88 -4.05
CA ARG A 102 -6.70 -9.60 -5.12
C ARG A 102 -7.54 -9.82 -6.37
N ASP A 103 -8.79 -10.26 -6.20
CA ASP A 103 -9.60 -10.75 -7.32
C ASP A 103 -10.40 -9.63 -8.01
N ARG A 104 -10.60 -8.48 -7.37
CA ARG A 104 -11.43 -7.36 -7.88
C ARG A 104 -10.72 -6.02 -7.88
N LEU A 105 -10.20 -5.61 -6.73
CA LEU A 105 -9.69 -4.25 -6.54
C LEU A 105 -8.31 -4.03 -7.15
N ASP A 106 -7.39 -4.97 -7.06
CA ASP A 106 -6.06 -4.83 -7.65
C ASP A 106 -6.12 -4.64 -9.18
N PRO A 107 -6.83 -5.46 -9.98
CA PRO A 107 -6.92 -5.22 -11.42
C PRO A 107 -7.59 -3.87 -11.76
N LEU A 108 -8.63 -3.48 -11.02
CA LEU A 108 -9.29 -2.19 -11.20
C LEU A 108 -8.36 -1.03 -10.82
N GLY A 109 -7.67 -1.11 -9.68
CA GLY A 109 -6.70 -0.12 -9.23
C GLY A 109 -5.56 0.08 -10.23
N GLN A 110 -5.01 -1.02 -10.74
CA GLN A 110 -3.96 -0.99 -11.77
C GLN A 110 -4.44 -0.28 -13.04
N ALA A 111 -5.63 -0.61 -13.53
CA ALA A 111 -6.19 0.04 -14.71
C ALA A 111 -6.45 1.53 -14.49
N LEU A 112 -7.01 1.89 -13.32
CA LEU A 112 -7.42 3.27 -13.02
C LEU A 112 -6.25 4.19 -12.70
N PHE A 113 -5.27 3.74 -11.91
CA PHE A 113 -4.26 4.63 -11.31
C PHE A 113 -2.83 4.38 -11.81
N PHE A 114 -2.58 3.25 -12.48
CA PHE A 114 -1.23 2.88 -12.92
C PHE A 114 -1.10 2.67 -14.43
N SER A 115 -2.19 2.88 -15.19
CA SER A 115 -2.20 2.72 -16.64
C SER A 115 -2.60 3.99 -17.37
N LYS A 116 -2.37 3.99 -18.70
CA LYS A 116 -2.81 5.05 -19.63
C LYS A 116 -4.26 4.92 -20.05
N SER A 117 -4.99 3.87 -19.62
CA SER A 117 -6.39 3.65 -19.97
C SER A 117 -7.26 4.81 -19.55
N ARG A 118 -8.22 5.16 -20.37
CA ARG A 118 -9.06 6.38 -20.23
C ARG A 118 -10.53 6.03 -20.14
N TRP A 119 -11.25 6.80 -19.34
CA TRP A 119 -12.70 6.75 -19.21
C TRP A 119 -13.26 8.17 -19.41
N PRO A 120 -13.31 8.68 -20.66
CA PRO A 120 -13.67 10.08 -20.93
C PRO A 120 -15.08 10.44 -20.47
N ASN A 121 -15.98 9.47 -20.42
CA ASN A 121 -17.37 9.63 -20.00
C ASN A 121 -17.65 8.87 -18.69
N ASP A 122 -16.73 8.90 -17.73
CA ASP A 122 -16.90 8.22 -16.45
C ASP A 122 -18.08 8.84 -15.64
N PRO A 123 -19.22 8.13 -15.51
CA PRO A 123 -20.39 8.63 -14.77
C PRO A 123 -20.15 8.67 -13.26
N SER A 124 -19.13 7.98 -12.74
CA SER A 124 -18.78 8.02 -11.32
C SER A 124 -18.09 9.32 -10.91
N GLY A 125 -17.62 10.10 -11.90
CA GLY A 125 -16.91 11.35 -11.67
C GLY A 125 -15.49 11.22 -11.13
N LEU A 126 -14.92 10.00 -11.10
CA LEU A 126 -13.56 9.72 -10.60
C LEU A 126 -12.48 10.18 -11.57
N ILE A 127 -12.66 9.80 -12.85
CA ILE A 127 -11.69 10.05 -13.91
C ILE A 127 -12.22 11.17 -14.80
N GLY A 128 -11.32 12.03 -15.27
CA GLY A 128 -11.63 13.09 -16.20
C GLY A 128 -10.55 13.24 -17.27
N VAL A 129 -10.76 14.26 -18.11
CA VAL A 129 -9.80 14.67 -19.13
C VAL A 129 -9.47 16.15 -18.92
N HIS A 130 -8.19 16.48 -18.93
CA HIS A 130 -7.68 17.86 -18.96
C HIS A 130 -7.09 18.13 -20.33
N ILE A 131 -7.44 19.25 -20.93
CA ILE A 131 -6.85 19.73 -22.18
C ILE A 131 -5.76 20.75 -21.82
N VAL A 132 -4.55 20.46 -22.25
CA VAL A 132 -3.37 21.30 -21.95
C VAL A 132 -3.46 22.66 -22.61
N ASN A 133 -3.29 23.73 -21.83
CA ASN A 133 -3.24 25.09 -22.34
C ASN A 133 -1.84 25.45 -22.89
N PRO A 134 -1.72 26.46 -23.76
CA PRO A 134 -0.40 26.97 -24.18
C PRO A 134 0.47 27.38 -23.00
N GLY A 135 1.70 26.86 -22.94
CA GLY A 135 2.66 27.15 -21.87
C GLY A 135 2.42 26.44 -20.53
N GLU A 136 1.41 25.56 -20.46
CA GLU A 136 1.09 24.81 -19.25
C GLU A 136 2.08 23.63 -19.06
N GLY A 137 2.66 23.52 -17.86
CA GLY A 137 3.48 22.39 -17.46
C GLY A 137 2.69 21.35 -16.64
N PRO A 138 3.28 20.15 -16.42
CA PRO A 138 2.59 19.05 -15.72
C PRO A 138 2.11 19.40 -14.30
N ASP A 139 2.85 20.26 -13.60
CA ASP A 139 2.45 20.69 -12.25
C ASP A 139 1.19 21.56 -12.28
N ALA A 140 1.14 22.51 -13.21
CA ALA A 140 -0.02 23.38 -13.40
C ALA A 140 -1.26 22.58 -13.83
N ALA A 141 -1.09 21.60 -14.74
CA ALA A 141 -2.16 20.73 -15.20
C ALA A 141 -2.69 19.78 -14.10
N ALA A 142 -1.83 19.32 -13.18
CA ALA A 142 -2.21 18.43 -12.09
C ALA A 142 -2.89 19.12 -10.90
N LYS A 143 -2.45 20.33 -10.57
CA LYS A 143 -2.83 21.09 -9.36
C LYS A 143 -4.34 21.29 -9.18
N PRO A 144 -5.13 21.66 -10.19
CA PRO A 144 -6.58 21.86 -10.04
C PRO A 144 -7.33 20.64 -9.53
N TYR A 145 -6.81 19.44 -9.82
CA TYR A 145 -7.43 18.15 -9.47
C TYR A 145 -6.92 17.55 -8.15
N GLY A 146 -5.98 18.22 -7.47
CA GLY A 146 -5.36 17.70 -6.26
C GLY A 146 -4.34 16.60 -6.53
N MET A 147 -3.85 16.49 -7.76
CA MET A 147 -2.81 15.52 -8.14
C MET A 147 -1.40 16.08 -7.92
N SER A 148 -0.43 15.19 -7.69
CA SER A 148 0.99 15.52 -7.83
C SER A 148 1.39 15.55 -9.31
N ARG A 149 2.46 16.28 -9.66
CA ARG A 149 3.09 16.22 -10.98
C ARG A 149 3.55 14.80 -11.30
N GLU A 150 4.13 14.15 -10.32
CA GLU A 150 4.66 12.80 -10.42
C GLU A 150 3.54 11.80 -10.78
N PHE A 151 2.38 11.91 -10.14
CA PHE A 151 1.22 11.07 -10.45
C PHE A 151 0.70 11.32 -11.88
N LEU A 152 0.56 12.58 -12.28
CA LEU A 152 0.17 12.90 -13.66
C LEU A 152 1.16 12.31 -14.68
N ASN A 153 2.45 12.44 -14.43
CA ASN A 153 3.49 11.90 -15.32
C ASN A 153 3.43 10.35 -15.37
N ARG A 154 3.17 9.69 -14.25
CA ARG A 154 2.95 8.24 -14.22
C ARG A 154 1.77 7.84 -15.11
N LEU A 155 0.63 8.51 -15.01
CA LEU A 155 -0.54 8.25 -15.87
C LEU A 155 -0.27 8.48 -17.37
N ARG A 156 0.67 9.36 -17.69
CA ARG A 156 1.14 9.59 -19.07
C ARG A 156 2.17 8.54 -19.52
N GLY A 157 2.69 7.71 -18.60
CA GLY A 157 3.79 6.77 -18.80
C GLY A 157 5.11 7.50 -19.10
N LYS A 158 5.35 8.60 -18.39
CA LYS A 158 6.55 9.43 -18.47
C LYS A 158 7.34 9.35 -17.16
N GLY A 159 8.61 9.72 -17.22
CA GLY A 159 9.45 9.86 -16.02
C GLY A 159 8.88 10.95 -15.08
N ILE A 160 9.08 10.79 -13.78
CA ILE A 160 8.53 11.69 -12.75
C ILE A 160 8.92 13.16 -12.92
N ASN A 161 10.07 13.41 -13.53
CA ASN A 161 10.60 14.76 -13.78
C ASN A 161 10.31 15.27 -15.19
N ASP A 162 9.52 14.55 -16.00
CA ASP A 162 9.16 14.99 -17.35
C ASP A 162 8.36 16.29 -17.28
N THR A 163 8.76 17.26 -18.09
CA THR A 163 8.10 18.58 -18.19
C THR A 163 7.40 18.79 -19.51
N GLY A 164 7.56 17.86 -20.46
CA GLY A 164 7.06 17.99 -21.83
C GLY A 164 5.55 17.81 -21.90
N LEU A 165 4.81 18.90 -22.13
CA LEU A 165 3.42 18.94 -22.54
C LEU A 165 3.26 19.79 -23.78
N HIS A 166 2.29 19.45 -24.64
CA HIS A 166 1.93 20.24 -25.81
C HIS A 166 0.51 20.78 -25.65
N ALA A 167 0.31 22.02 -26.01
CA ALA A 167 -1.03 22.61 -26.03
C ALA A 167 -1.98 21.76 -26.88
N GLY A 168 -3.16 21.49 -26.32
CA GLY A 168 -4.16 20.61 -26.95
C GLY A 168 -4.04 19.12 -26.56
N ASP A 169 -2.96 18.69 -25.89
CA ASP A 169 -2.88 17.32 -25.38
C ASP A 169 -4.03 17.02 -24.41
N ALA A 170 -4.68 15.88 -24.60
CA ALA A 170 -5.72 15.40 -23.70
C ALA A 170 -5.11 14.47 -22.65
N LEU A 171 -5.10 14.89 -21.38
CA LEU A 171 -4.51 14.16 -20.28
C LEU A 171 -5.60 13.47 -19.46
N LYS A 172 -5.36 12.21 -19.08
CA LYS A 172 -6.14 11.55 -18.03
C LYS A 172 -5.85 12.23 -16.69
N ILE A 173 -6.90 12.60 -15.98
CA ILE A 173 -6.80 13.13 -14.62
C ILE A 173 -7.69 12.34 -13.66
N VAL A 174 -7.33 12.35 -12.38
CA VAL A 174 -8.13 11.83 -11.27
C VAL A 174 -8.60 13.02 -10.44
N LYS A 175 -9.89 13.09 -10.14
CA LYS A 175 -10.51 14.23 -9.45
C LYS A 175 -10.42 14.10 -7.93
N ILE A 176 -9.19 14.10 -7.41
CA ILE A 176 -8.90 13.85 -5.99
C ILE A 176 -9.50 14.96 -5.11
N LYS A 177 -9.32 16.22 -5.51
CA LYS A 177 -9.79 17.38 -4.75
C LYS A 177 -11.31 17.40 -4.62
N GLU A 178 -12.04 17.09 -5.68
CA GLU A 178 -13.50 17.00 -5.68
C GLU A 178 -14.03 15.88 -4.77
N ALA A 179 -13.25 14.80 -4.62
CA ALA A 179 -13.58 13.67 -3.76
C ALA A 179 -13.15 13.88 -2.29
N GLY A 180 -12.58 15.03 -1.93
CA GLY A 180 -12.16 15.34 -0.55
C GLY A 180 -10.77 14.85 -0.19
N GLY A 181 -9.95 14.38 -1.15
CA GLY A 181 -8.58 13.95 -0.92
C GLY A 181 -8.34 12.44 -1.06
N ASN A 182 -7.23 12.00 -0.50
CA ASN A 182 -6.81 10.60 -0.44
C ASN A 182 -6.99 10.02 0.97
N ARG A 183 -6.90 8.71 1.08
CA ARG A 183 -6.95 8.03 2.37
C ARG A 183 -5.96 6.85 2.38
N ILE A 184 -5.34 6.64 3.53
CA ILE A 184 -4.50 5.50 3.84
C ILE A 184 -5.14 4.74 5.00
N GLU A 185 -5.35 3.44 4.84
CA GLU A 185 -5.73 2.51 5.90
C GLU A 185 -4.52 1.65 6.22
N VAL A 186 -4.07 1.67 7.47
CA VAL A 186 -2.98 0.84 7.98
C VAL A 186 -3.56 -0.23 8.87
N ASP A 187 -3.23 -1.48 8.59
CA ASP A 187 -3.56 -2.65 9.38
C ASP A 187 -2.28 -3.22 9.98
N LEU A 188 -2.08 -2.99 11.27
CA LEU A 188 -0.86 -3.42 11.97
C LEU A 188 -0.84 -4.94 12.20
N ALA A 189 -2.01 -5.58 12.39
CA ALA A 189 -2.10 -7.01 12.59
C ALA A 189 -1.67 -7.79 11.34
N ASN A 190 -2.03 -7.30 10.15
CA ASN A 190 -1.78 -7.96 8.87
C ASN A 190 -0.60 -7.34 8.10
N PHE A 191 0.09 -6.34 8.66
CA PHE A 191 1.21 -5.65 8.03
C PHE A 191 0.88 -5.07 6.65
N ASN A 192 -0.32 -4.52 6.50
CA ASN A 192 -0.82 -3.96 5.25
C ASN A 192 -1.04 -2.45 5.36
N LEU A 193 -0.81 -1.76 4.23
CA LEU A 193 -1.19 -0.38 4.01
C LEU A 193 -1.99 -0.30 2.72
N ASP A 194 -3.25 0.08 2.80
CA ASP A 194 -4.15 0.26 1.66
C ASP A 194 -4.24 1.74 1.30
N LEU A 195 -3.85 2.09 0.08
CA LEU A 195 -4.00 3.43 -0.48
C LEU A 195 -5.34 3.56 -1.19
N TYR A 196 -6.08 4.61 -0.84
CA TYR A 196 -7.27 5.06 -1.53
C TYR A 196 -7.02 6.41 -2.20
N ILE A 197 -7.27 6.49 -3.49
CA ILE A 197 -7.18 7.74 -4.28
C ILE A 197 -8.61 8.18 -4.60
N ALA A 198 -8.98 9.38 -4.22
CA ALA A 198 -10.34 9.90 -4.42
C ALA A 198 -11.43 8.95 -3.88
N GLY A 199 -11.17 8.29 -2.75
CA GLY A 199 -12.10 7.36 -2.11
C GLY A 199 -12.14 5.95 -2.73
N VAL A 200 -11.34 5.68 -3.76
CA VAL A 200 -11.25 4.38 -4.44
C VAL A 200 -9.92 3.70 -4.12
N PHE A 201 -9.98 2.42 -3.76
CA PHE A 201 -8.78 1.60 -3.51
C PHE A 201 -7.87 1.62 -4.74
N ALA A 202 -6.60 1.92 -4.51
CA ALA A 202 -5.59 1.99 -5.56
C ALA A 202 -4.61 0.82 -5.51
N LYS A 203 -4.06 0.55 -4.31
CA LYS A 203 -3.05 -0.51 -4.12
C LYS A 203 -2.90 -0.84 -2.64
N ARG A 204 -2.59 -2.10 -2.35
CA ARG A 204 -2.12 -2.60 -1.06
C ARG A 204 -0.60 -2.72 -1.06
N TYR A 205 0.03 -2.22 -0.01
CA TYR A 205 1.47 -2.32 0.25
C TYR A 205 1.73 -3.16 1.48
N ILE A 206 2.86 -3.84 1.48
CA ILE A 206 3.38 -4.56 2.64
C ILE A 206 4.23 -3.61 3.48
N ILE A 207 4.03 -3.63 4.78
CA ILE A 207 4.73 -2.75 5.73
C ILE A 207 5.44 -3.52 6.84
N SER A 208 6.33 -2.79 7.55
CA SER A 208 6.74 -3.10 8.91
C SER A 208 6.40 -1.92 9.81
N HIS A 209 6.31 -2.15 11.11
CA HIS A 209 5.90 -1.12 12.05
C HIS A 209 6.58 -1.23 13.41
N GLY A 210 6.11 -0.47 14.41
CA GLY A 210 6.70 -0.35 15.73
C GLY A 210 6.91 -1.69 16.46
N ALA A 211 8.10 -1.83 17.07
CA ALA A 211 8.44 -2.97 17.93
C ALA A 211 7.52 -2.98 19.17
N THR A 212 7.49 -4.14 19.89
CA THR A 212 6.68 -4.29 21.12
C THR A 212 6.99 -3.21 22.16
N GLY A 213 8.26 -2.80 22.28
CA GLY A 213 8.70 -1.75 23.20
C GLY A 213 8.44 -0.31 22.71
N SER A 214 8.12 -0.12 21.43
CA SER A 214 7.87 1.17 20.80
C SER A 214 6.78 1.01 19.74
N PRO A 215 5.53 0.69 20.14
CA PRO A 215 4.45 0.37 19.21
C PRO A 215 4.06 1.58 18.35
N THR A 216 3.64 1.32 17.13
CA THR A 216 2.99 2.35 16.30
C THR A 216 1.67 2.76 16.96
N PRO A 217 1.45 4.06 17.22
CA PRO A 217 0.18 4.54 17.76
C PRO A 217 -0.97 4.26 16.80
N THR A 218 -2.10 3.79 17.33
CA THR A 218 -3.33 3.58 16.58
C THR A 218 -4.23 4.81 16.65
N GLY A 219 -5.07 5.01 15.65
CA GLY A 219 -6.00 6.14 15.61
C GLY A 219 -6.16 6.73 14.23
N ARG A 220 -6.56 8.00 14.19
CA ARG A 220 -6.76 8.78 12.96
C ARG A 220 -5.84 9.97 12.97
N THR A 221 -5.28 10.28 11.81
CA THR A 221 -4.38 11.43 11.60
C THR A 221 -4.39 11.83 10.12
N HIS A 222 -3.57 12.80 9.75
CA HIS A 222 -3.35 13.23 8.36
C HIS A 222 -1.86 13.29 8.06
N ILE A 223 -1.50 13.18 6.78
CA ILE A 223 -0.16 13.53 6.33
C ILE A 223 -0.07 15.05 6.29
N VAL A 224 0.85 15.62 7.08
CA VAL A 224 1.08 17.08 7.18
C VAL A 224 2.32 17.55 6.44
N ASN A 225 3.21 16.65 6.08
CA ASN A 225 4.42 16.96 5.31
C ASN A 225 4.86 15.76 4.48
N ARG A 226 5.42 16.04 3.30
CA ARG A 226 6.06 15.04 2.44
C ARG A 226 7.42 15.54 1.98
N VAL A 227 8.44 14.74 2.23
CA VAL A 227 9.83 15.09 1.93
C VAL A 227 10.43 14.02 1.01
N TRP A 228 11.01 14.46 -0.08
CA TRP A 228 11.82 13.65 -0.98
C TRP A 228 13.28 13.77 -0.56
N HIS A 229 13.99 12.65 -0.44
CA HIS A 229 15.36 12.59 0.02
C HIS A 229 15.57 13.26 1.40
N PRO A 230 14.91 12.75 2.46
CA PRO A 230 14.96 13.40 3.77
C PRO A 230 16.34 13.28 4.43
N ASP A 231 16.80 14.36 5.03
CA ASP A 231 17.82 14.29 6.06
C ASP A 231 17.20 13.72 7.33
N TRP A 232 17.98 13.03 8.15
CA TRP A 232 17.52 12.42 9.39
C TRP A 232 18.38 12.83 10.58
N THR A 233 17.74 13.25 11.67
CA THR A 233 18.43 13.46 12.93
C THR A 233 18.31 12.21 13.79
N HIS A 234 19.44 11.56 14.06
CA HIS A 234 19.48 10.35 14.88
C HIS A 234 18.91 10.64 16.29
N PRO A 235 17.94 9.85 16.79
CA PRO A 235 17.20 10.19 18.02
C PRO A 235 18.10 10.24 19.26
N ASP A 236 19.14 9.41 19.36
CA ASP A 236 20.00 9.30 20.53
C ASP A 236 21.21 10.24 20.43
N THR A 237 21.96 10.15 19.32
CA THR A 237 23.21 10.91 19.14
C THR A 237 23.00 12.36 18.73
N LYS A 238 21.80 12.74 18.29
CA LYS A 238 21.45 14.06 17.74
C LYS A 238 22.24 14.44 16.47
N LYS A 239 23.00 13.52 15.91
CA LYS A 239 23.74 13.71 14.66
C LYS A 239 22.78 13.90 13.50
N LEU A 240 22.97 14.95 12.69
CA LEU A 240 22.26 15.14 11.43
C LEU A 240 22.92 14.29 10.35
N LEU A 241 22.16 13.36 9.79
CA LEU A 241 22.56 12.43 8.74
C LEU A 241 21.88 12.86 7.45
N ARG A 242 22.66 13.20 6.43
CA ARG A 242 22.14 13.60 5.12
C ARG A 242 21.55 12.42 4.37
N TYR A 243 20.65 12.69 3.45
CA TYR A 243 20.21 11.65 2.50
C TYR A 243 21.42 11.06 1.75
N GLY A 244 21.49 9.73 1.68
CA GLY A 244 22.62 9.01 1.12
C GLY A 244 23.73 8.66 2.11
N ASP A 245 23.70 9.18 3.34
CA ASP A 245 24.58 8.70 4.42
C ASP A 245 24.17 7.27 4.80
N PRO A 246 25.12 6.32 4.89
CA PRO A 246 24.81 4.93 5.25
C PRO A 246 24.10 4.75 6.59
N GLU A 247 24.27 5.69 7.52
CA GLU A 247 23.58 5.70 8.82
C GLU A 247 22.17 6.29 8.73
N ASN A 248 21.77 6.99 7.64
CA ASN A 248 20.42 7.50 7.44
C ASN A 248 19.49 6.39 6.96
N ILE A 249 18.65 5.88 7.84
CA ILE A 249 17.78 4.73 7.60
C ILE A 249 16.42 5.08 6.99
N LEU A 250 16.10 6.36 6.76
CA LEU A 250 14.74 6.75 6.31
C LEU A 250 14.42 6.36 4.86
N GLY A 251 15.44 5.99 4.07
CA GLY A 251 15.22 5.73 2.66
C GLY A 251 14.86 7.00 1.87
N PRO A 252 14.19 6.84 0.70
CA PRO A 252 14.03 7.95 -0.26
C PRO A 252 12.97 8.98 0.13
N ILE A 253 12.06 8.65 1.05
CA ILE A 253 10.94 9.55 1.37
C ILE A 253 10.62 9.56 2.88
N TRP A 254 9.98 10.65 3.30
CA TRP A 254 9.34 10.81 4.58
C TRP A 254 7.97 11.46 4.44
N LEU A 255 6.94 10.82 5.01
CA LEU A 255 5.57 11.32 5.10
C LEU A 255 5.22 11.47 6.58
N ALA A 256 5.20 12.72 7.08
CA ALA A 256 4.94 13.00 8.48
C ALA A 256 3.46 12.98 8.82
N PHE A 257 3.09 12.36 9.93
CA PHE A 257 1.75 12.43 10.50
C PHE A 257 1.55 13.68 11.37
N ASP A 258 0.29 14.11 11.50
CA ASP A 258 -0.05 15.17 12.47
C ASP A 258 0.12 14.63 13.90
N ALA A 259 1.09 15.23 14.60
CA ALA A 259 1.47 14.81 15.95
C ALA A 259 0.36 15.07 16.99
N LYS A 260 -0.47 16.10 16.78
CA LYS A 260 -1.56 16.45 17.72
C LYS A 260 -2.72 15.46 17.59
N GLU A 261 -3.10 15.11 16.36
CA GLU A 261 -4.16 14.15 16.09
C GLU A 261 -3.77 12.76 16.54
N LEU A 262 -2.51 12.35 16.30
CA LEU A 262 -2.02 11.02 16.64
C LEU A 262 -1.64 10.90 18.14
N GLY A 263 -1.42 11.99 18.83
CA GLY A 263 -0.90 11.99 20.21
C GLY A 263 0.56 11.56 20.34
N ALA A 264 1.31 11.55 19.22
CA ALA A 264 2.72 11.15 19.19
C ALA A 264 3.48 11.96 18.14
N SER A 265 4.69 12.39 18.47
CA SER A 265 5.55 13.17 17.57
C SER A 265 6.54 12.28 16.81
N SER A 266 7.01 12.78 15.67
CA SER A 266 8.05 12.11 14.88
C SER A 266 7.67 10.72 14.37
N ILE A 267 6.38 10.48 14.17
CA ILE A 267 5.83 9.26 13.56
C ILE A 267 5.37 9.57 12.13
N GLY A 268 5.62 8.64 11.23
CA GLY A 268 5.25 8.76 9.83
C GLY A 268 5.51 7.50 9.05
N ILE A 269 5.44 7.62 7.72
CA ILE A 269 5.75 6.56 6.76
C ILE A 269 7.06 6.90 6.06
N HIS A 270 7.94 5.91 5.89
CA HIS A 270 9.20 6.08 5.19
C HIS A 270 9.68 4.79 4.53
N GLY A 271 10.64 4.90 3.62
CA GLY A 271 11.39 3.76 3.12
C GLY A 271 12.32 3.19 4.19
N TYR A 272 13.21 2.27 3.81
CA TYR A 272 14.18 1.74 4.75
C TYR A 272 15.44 1.25 4.05
N THR A 273 16.60 1.78 4.47
CA THR A 273 17.92 1.41 3.94
C THR A 273 18.76 0.58 4.90
N GLY A 274 18.24 0.27 6.09
CA GLY A 274 18.94 -0.51 7.10
C GLY A 274 19.14 -1.99 6.69
N THR A 275 20.08 -2.65 7.34
CA THR A 275 20.53 -4.01 7.01
C THR A 275 19.60 -5.12 7.52
N ASP A 276 18.67 -4.81 8.43
CA ASP A 276 17.72 -5.80 8.97
C ASP A 276 16.56 -6.13 7.99
N GLY A 277 16.36 -5.30 6.96
CA GLY A 277 15.53 -5.52 5.74
C GLY A 277 14.20 -6.25 5.89
N LYS A 278 13.76 -6.48 7.13
CA LYS A 278 12.59 -7.31 7.43
C LYS A 278 11.31 -6.53 7.17
N MET A 279 10.57 -7.00 6.18
CA MET A 279 9.16 -6.61 5.99
C MET A 279 8.25 -7.56 6.77
N GLN A 280 7.01 -7.13 7.02
CA GLN A 280 6.04 -7.86 7.84
C GLN A 280 6.56 -8.15 9.26
N ALA A 281 7.21 -7.17 9.87
CA ALA A 281 7.84 -7.31 11.18
C ALA A 281 7.61 -6.09 12.08
N ARG A 282 7.67 -6.33 13.40
CA ARG A 282 7.64 -5.28 14.44
C ARG A 282 9.05 -4.88 14.79
N VAL A 283 9.61 -3.88 14.11
CA VAL A 283 11.05 -3.58 14.15
C VAL A 283 11.40 -2.08 14.25
N SER A 284 10.43 -1.18 14.15
CA SER A 284 10.70 0.27 14.19
C SER A 284 10.48 0.87 15.57
N ASN A 285 10.85 2.14 15.73
CA ASN A 285 10.54 2.97 16.89
C ASN A 285 9.17 3.68 16.75
N GLY A 286 8.18 3.01 16.16
CA GLY A 286 6.83 3.51 15.98
C GLY A 286 6.47 3.93 14.56
N CYS A 287 7.43 4.22 13.70
CA CYS A 287 7.18 4.57 12.30
C CYS A 287 6.73 3.36 11.46
N ILE A 288 6.06 3.64 10.36
CA ILE A 288 5.69 2.65 9.36
C ILE A 288 6.79 2.61 8.31
N ARG A 289 7.37 1.43 8.09
CA ARG A 289 8.41 1.19 7.09
C ARG A 289 7.85 0.49 5.87
N MET A 290 8.29 0.91 4.70
CA MET A 290 7.98 0.30 3.40
C MET A 290 9.25 -0.08 2.67
N GLN A 291 9.16 -0.98 1.67
CA GLN A 291 10.22 -1.12 0.67
C GLN A 291 10.42 0.24 -0.02
N ASN A 292 11.68 0.56 -0.40
CA ASN A 292 11.99 1.87 -0.94
C ASN A 292 11.19 2.18 -2.22
N GLU A 293 11.04 1.21 -3.10
CA GLU A 293 10.28 1.34 -4.35
C GLU A 293 8.79 1.61 -4.10
N ASP A 294 8.19 0.92 -3.11
CA ASP A 294 6.80 1.14 -2.70
C ASP A 294 6.61 2.49 -2.03
N ALA A 295 7.57 2.93 -1.22
CA ALA A 295 7.56 4.23 -0.55
C ALA A 295 7.66 5.38 -1.58
N GLU A 296 8.53 5.26 -2.57
CA GLU A 296 8.63 6.20 -3.69
C GLU A 296 7.35 6.25 -4.50
N GLU A 297 6.74 5.09 -4.78
CA GLU A 297 5.47 5.02 -5.49
C GLU A 297 4.37 5.70 -4.70
N LEU A 298 4.23 5.42 -3.41
CA LEU A 298 3.25 6.07 -2.53
C LEU A 298 3.44 7.60 -2.53
N TYR A 299 4.69 8.06 -2.40
CA TYR A 299 5.01 9.48 -2.46
C TYR A 299 4.56 10.13 -3.77
N GLN A 300 4.76 9.46 -4.90
CA GLN A 300 4.37 9.97 -6.21
C GLN A 300 2.85 10.09 -6.36
N LEU A 301 2.08 9.17 -5.79
CA LEU A 301 0.63 9.09 -5.91
C LEU A 301 -0.11 10.11 -5.06
N ILE A 302 0.44 10.52 -3.91
CA ILE A 302 -0.17 11.52 -3.04
C ILE A 302 0.39 12.91 -3.32
N ALA A 303 -0.48 13.92 -3.31
CA ALA A 303 -0.08 15.32 -3.47
C ALA A 303 0.41 15.91 -2.14
N ALA A 304 1.01 17.09 -2.23
CA ALA A 304 1.30 17.89 -1.03
C ALA A 304 -0.02 18.24 -0.30
N PRO A 305 -0.01 18.34 1.05
CA PRO A 305 -1.22 18.53 1.85
C PRO A 305 -2.05 19.76 1.49
N ASP A 306 -1.41 20.82 0.99
CA ASP A 306 -2.05 22.06 0.52
C ASP A 306 -2.84 21.88 -0.80
N ARG A 307 -2.58 20.82 -1.56
CA ARG A 307 -3.30 20.49 -2.81
C ARG A 307 -4.49 19.58 -2.56
N ALA A 308 -4.27 18.51 -1.81
CA ALA A 308 -5.31 17.57 -1.40
C ALA A 308 -4.88 16.88 -0.11
N PRO A 309 -5.76 16.83 0.91
CA PRO A 309 -5.45 16.12 2.15
C PRO A 309 -5.30 14.61 1.91
N THR A 310 -4.47 13.98 2.74
CA THR A 310 -4.39 12.52 2.82
C THR A 310 -4.66 12.11 4.27
N ALA A 311 -5.86 11.62 4.51
CA ALA A 311 -6.26 11.08 5.81
C ALA A 311 -5.58 9.72 6.04
N VAL A 312 -5.21 9.44 7.29
CA VAL A 312 -4.61 8.17 7.70
C VAL A 312 -5.39 7.57 8.85
N ARG A 313 -5.75 6.31 8.75
CA ARG A 313 -6.30 5.52 9.84
C ARG A 313 -5.36 4.35 10.13
N ILE A 314 -4.95 4.21 11.40
CA ILE A 314 -4.08 3.13 11.86
C ILE A 314 -4.89 2.24 12.78
N ARG A 315 -5.11 0.99 12.35
CA ARG A 315 -5.84 -0.06 13.07
C ARG A 315 -4.85 -1.01 13.75
N PRO A 316 -5.22 -1.58 14.93
CA PRO A 316 -4.41 -2.56 15.63
C PRO A 316 -4.19 -3.83 14.84
#